data_ea0bf3b011fa2bcc1c3eb5416d6cc0dd
#
_entry.id   ea0bf3b011fa2bcc1c3eb5416d6cc0dd
#
_cell.length_a   1.000
_cell.length_b   1.000
_cell.length_c   1.000
_cell.angle_alpha   90.00
_cell.angle_beta   90.00
_cell.angle_gamma   90.00
#
_symmetry.space_group_name_H-M   'P 1'
#
loop_
_entity.id
_entity.type
_entity.pdbx_description
1 polymer ?
#
loop_
_entity_poly.entity_id
_entity_poly.type
_entity_poly.pdbx_seq_one_letter_code
_entity_poly.pdbx_strand_id
1 'polypeptide(L)'
;MISVWASFGPWTDQFKELDKMGALLKFETWPPKSGAHPYDPFNKDARDLYWRYLSHLHKMNIDAWWTDSTEPDHLNPKESDFDLMTADGSFRSVHNAFPLDHNRGIYEHQRAVSDDKRVFQMTRSGYLGQQHYGALSWSGDVVSSWNVLRQQIPAGLNYTLCGIPFWNTDLGGFFGWEYNNDCTNVAYQELHVRWFQWGCFMPLMRNHCSSPMMNEIDLFGKEGDWAYDAQKRIIELRYRLLPYIYSLDGAVVQEDGTMMRPLVMDFANDRKAILLDDEYMFGKNILVCPV
;
A
#
# COMPACT_ATOMS: atom_id res chain seq x y z
N MET A 1 10.76 -0.69 9.10
CA MET A 1 9.35 -1.11 8.86
C MET A 1 9.25 -2.61 9.05
N ILE A 2 8.17 -3.12 9.59
CA ILE A 2 7.90 -4.55 9.76
C ILE A 2 6.51 -4.88 9.25
N SER A 3 6.35 -6.07 8.66
CA SER A 3 5.03 -6.56 8.23
C SER A 3 4.23 -7.05 9.44
N VAL A 4 2.99 -6.62 9.52
CA VAL A 4 2.01 -7.03 10.53
C VAL A 4 0.66 -7.28 9.86
N TRP A 5 -0.07 -8.26 10.37
CA TRP A 5 -1.32 -8.70 9.79
C TRP A 5 -2.50 -8.41 10.72
N ALA A 6 -3.66 -8.19 10.13
CA ALA A 6 -4.91 -8.04 10.89
C ALA A 6 -5.52 -9.37 11.31
N SER A 7 -4.91 -10.51 10.94
CA SER A 7 -5.40 -11.86 11.20
C SER A 7 -4.48 -12.62 12.15
N PHE A 8 -5.06 -13.50 12.96
CA PHE A 8 -4.34 -14.28 13.96
C PHE A 8 -4.68 -15.76 13.84
N GLY A 9 -3.66 -16.61 13.96
CA GLY A 9 -3.85 -18.06 13.99
C GLY A 9 -4.22 -18.58 15.38
N PRO A 10 -4.97 -19.72 15.49
CA PRO A 10 -5.46 -20.26 16.77
C PRO A 10 -4.36 -20.66 17.75
N TRP A 11 -3.13 -20.78 17.29
CA TRP A 11 -1.96 -21.08 18.13
C TRP A 11 -1.40 -19.84 18.85
N THR A 12 -1.87 -18.63 18.53
CA THR A 12 -1.38 -17.37 19.12
C THR A 12 -2.18 -16.98 20.37
N ASP A 13 -1.56 -16.24 21.27
CA ASP A 13 -2.27 -15.72 22.45
C ASP A 13 -3.22 -14.58 22.07
N GLN A 14 -2.88 -13.80 21.04
CA GLN A 14 -3.74 -12.78 20.45
C GLN A 14 -5.11 -13.37 20.04
N PHE A 15 -5.08 -14.47 19.31
CA PHE A 15 -6.31 -15.14 18.89
C PHE A 15 -7.17 -15.55 20.10
N LYS A 16 -6.55 -16.18 21.11
CA LYS A 16 -7.29 -16.66 22.30
C LYS A 16 -7.93 -15.51 23.08
N GLU A 17 -7.25 -14.37 23.18
CA GLU A 17 -7.79 -13.20 23.86
C GLU A 17 -8.90 -12.54 23.05
N LEU A 18 -8.73 -12.37 21.73
CA LEU A 18 -9.75 -11.83 20.84
C LEU A 18 -11.01 -12.74 20.78
N ASP A 19 -10.82 -14.06 20.76
CA ASP A 19 -11.94 -15.00 20.78
C ASP A 19 -12.76 -14.91 22.08
N LYS A 20 -12.10 -14.77 23.23
CA LYS A 20 -12.77 -14.52 24.52
C LYS A 20 -13.57 -13.21 24.56
N MET A 21 -13.11 -12.21 23.80
CA MET A 21 -13.79 -10.90 23.68
C MET A 21 -14.93 -10.94 22.66
N GLY A 22 -15.07 -12.04 21.90
CA GLY A 22 -16.00 -12.12 20.77
C GLY A 22 -15.60 -11.18 19.59
N ALA A 23 -14.31 -10.82 19.50
CA ALA A 23 -13.78 -9.86 18.56
C ALA A 23 -12.99 -10.51 17.40
N LEU A 24 -13.35 -11.73 17.00
CA LEU A 24 -12.84 -12.38 15.80
C LEU A 24 -13.93 -12.47 14.73
N LEU A 25 -13.60 -12.09 13.52
CA LEU A 25 -14.45 -12.29 12.34
C LEU A 25 -14.21 -13.71 11.79
N LYS A 26 -15.11 -14.64 12.09
CA LYS A 26 -14.92 -16.10 11.90
C LYS A 26 -15.20 -16.53 10.46
N PHE A 27 -14.45 -15.99 9.50
CA PHE A 27 -14.39 -16.46 8.12
C PHE A 27 -12.96 -16.88 7.74
N GLU A 28 -12.82 -17.56 6.61
CA GLU A 28 -11.51 -18.02 6.13
C GLU A 28 -10.70 -16.85 5.60
N THR A 29 -9.44 -16.76 6.07
CA THR A 29 -8.46 -15.76 5.61
C THR A 29 -7.13 -16.43 5.24
N TRP A 30 -6.17 -15.65 4.77
CA TRP A 30 -4.83 -16.15 4.50
C TRP A 30 -4.05 -16.46 5.79
N PRO A 31 -3.24 -17.54 5.86
CA PRO A 31 -3.11 -18.61 4.84
C PRO A 31 -4.35 -19.54 4.80
N PRO A 32 -4.71 -20.05 3.60
CA PRO A 32 -5.89 -20.92 3.48
C PRO A 32 -5.81 -22.12 4.41
N LYS A 33 -6.95 -22.49 5.00
CA LYS A 33 -7.08 -23.64 5.92
C LYS A 33 -6.24 -23.56 7.20
N SER A 34 -5.69 -22.41 7.52
CA SER A 34 -4.89 -22.21 8.75
C SER A 34 -5.75 -22.14 10.02
N GLY A 35 -7.03 -21.82 9.89
CA GLY A 35 -7.89 -21.48 11.02
C GLY A 35 -7.63 -20.08 11.58
N ALA A 36 -6.83 -19.26 10.90
CA ALA A 36 -6.66 -17.86 11.24
C ALA A 36 -7.94 -17.06 10.96
N HIS A 37 -8.20 -16.06 11.78
CA HIS A 37 -9.31 -15.13 11.61
C HIS A 37 -8.85 -13.69 11.78
N PRO A 38 -9.42 -12.73 11.01
CA PRO A 38 -9.21 -11.33 11.26
C PRO A 38 -9.86 -10.91 12.58
N TYR A 39 -9.29 -9.89 13.21
CA TYR A 39 -9.94 -9.28 14.36
C TYR A 39 -10.97 -8.25 13.91
N ASP A 40 -11.87 -7.85 14.81
CA ASP A 40 -12.82 -6.77 14.59
C ASP A 40 -12.18 -5.41 14.91
N PRO A 41 -11.75 -4.61 13.90
CA PRO A 41 -11.11 -3.32 14.14
C PRO A 41 -12.09 -2.23 14.58
N PHE A 42 -13.40 -2.45 14.45
CA PHE A 42 -14.43 -1.53 14.92
C PHE A 42 -14.56 -1.59 16.44
N ASN A 43 -14.16 -2.70 17.06
CA ASN A 43 -14.13 -2.88 18.50
C ASN A 43 -12.89 -2.17 19.11
N LYS A 44 -13.14 -1.17 19.95
CA LYS A 44 -12.04 -0.42 20.59
C LYS A 44 -11.13 -1.30 21.42
N ASP A 45 -11.68 -2.20 22.22
CA ASP A 45 -10.88 -3.07 23.12
C ASP A 45 -10.01 -4.04 22.30
N ALA A 46 -10.50 -4.45 21.12
CA ALA A 46 -9.72 -5.28 20.20
C ALA A 46 -8.56 -4.48 19.58
N ARG A 47 -8.75 -3.18 19.23
CA ARG A 47 -7.64 -2.30 18.82
C ARG A 47 -6.63 -2.08 19.93
N ASP A 48 -7.08 -1.88 21.18
CA ASP A 48 -6.22 -1.75 22.35
C ASP A 48 -5.36 -3.02 22.54
N LEU A 49 -5.98 -4.19 22.37
CA LEU A 49 -5.30 -5.49 22.41
C LEU A 49 -4.27 -5.62 21.28
N TYR A 50 -4.66 -5.28 20.05
CA TYR A 50 -3.77 -5.31 18.88
C TYR A 50 -2.52 -4.45 19.13
N TRP A 51 -2.70 -3.21 19.59
CA TRP A 51 -1.58 -2.33 19.92
C TRP A 51 -0.72 -2.87 21.07
N ARG A 52 -1.31 -3.47 22.10
CA ARG A 52 -0.55 -4.05 23.20
C ARG A 52 0.55 -4.99 22.68
N TYR A 53 0.25 -5.79 21.66
CA TYR A 53 1.23 -6.66 21.03
C TYR A 53 2.19 -5.92 20.11
N LEU A 54 1.72 -4.97 19.31
CA LEU A 54 2.60 -4.14 18.49
C LEU A 54 3.57 -3.29 19.33
N SER A 55 3.17 -2.88 20.51
CA SER A 55 4.01 -2.05 21.40
C SER A 55 5.35 -2.69 21.75
N HIS A 56 5.44 -4.03 21.73
CA HIS A 56 6.71 -4.72 21.92
C HIS A 56 7.67 -4.46 20.77
N LEU A 57 7.19 -4.48 19.54
CA LEU A 57 7.98 -4.17 18.34
C LEU A 57 8.34 -2.68 18.30
N HIS A 58 7.40 -1.81 18.67
CA HIS A 58 7.66 -0.37 18.76
C HIS A 58 8.78 -0.06 19.76
N LYS A 59 8.82 -0.72 20.92
CA LYS A 59 9.92 -0.62 21.91
C LYS A 59 11.27 -1.11 21.38
N MET A 60 11.28 -1.91 20.31
CA MET A 60 12.48 -2.35 19.60
C MET A 60 12.90 -1.36 18.49
N ASN A 61 12.38 -0.13 18.49
CA ASN A 61 12.59 0.94 17.49
C ASN A 61 12.04 0.60 16.10
N ILE A 62 10.95 -0.17 16.03
CA ILE A 62 10.17 -0.28 14.80
C ILE A 62 9.26 0.94 14.72
N ASP A 63 9.47 1.78 13.73
CA ASP A 63 8.80 3.07 13.57
C ASP A 63 7.76 3.09 12.44
N ALA A 64 7.69 2.04 11.63
CA ALA A 64 6.81 1.98 10.47
C ALA A 64 6.19 0.59 10.32
N TRP A 65 4.94 0.55 9.90
CA TRP A 65 4.13 -0.66 9.80
C TRP A 65 3.77 -0.95 8.36
N TRP A 66 3.94 -2.19 7.95
CA TRP A 66 3.40 -2.71 6.71
C TRP A 66 2.21 -3.60 7.07
N THR A 67 1.02 -3.04 6.95
CA THR A 67 -0.23 -3.69 7.34
C THR A 67 -0.83 -4.39 6.14
N ASP A 68 -0.55 -5.67 6.03
CA ASP A 68 -1.05 -6.52 4.96
C ASP A 68 -2.41 -7.15 5.35
N SER A 69 -3.15 -7.65 4.37
CA SER A 69 -4.46 -8.30 4.57
C SER A 69 -5.48 -7.42 5.30
N THR A 70 -5.55 -6.16 4.95
CA THR A 70 -6.41 -5.17 5.62
C THR A 70 -7.68 -4.82 4.86
N GLU A 71 -8.09 -5.65 3.89
CA GLU A 71 -9.42 -5.63 3.26
C GLU A 71 -10.54 -6.14 4.19
N PRO A 72 -10.38 -7.14 5.09
CA PRO A 72 -9.35 -8.19 5.24
C PRO A 72 -9.42 -9.27 4.16
N ASP A 73 -8.33 -10.05 3.97
CA ASP A 73 -8.38 -11.22 3.08
C ASP A 73 -9.56 -12.10 3.44
N HIS A 74 -10.52 -12.19 2.53
CA HIS A 74 -11.73 -12.98 2.70
C HIS A 74 -11.74 -14.08 1.64
N LEU A 75 -11.18 -15.23 1.99
CA LEU A 75 -11.06 -16.37 1.09
C LEU A 75 -12.38 -17.14 1.03
N ASN A 76 -12.75 -17.58 -0.17
CA ASN A 76 -13.97 -18.38 -0.38
C ASN A 76 -15.20 -17.78 0.32
N PRO A 77 -15.53 -16.49 0.10
CA PRO A 77 -16.54 -15.78 0.87
C PRO A 77 -17.91 -16.43 0.73
N LYS A 78 -18.60 -16.58 1.85
CA LYS A 78 -19.98 -17.05 1.94
C LYS A 78 -20.89 -15.87 2.24
N GLU A 79 -22.11 -15.91 1.76
CA GLU A 79 -23.09 -14.86 2.03
C GLU A 79 -23.30 -14.63 3.53
N SER A 80 -23.29 -15.71 4.32
CA SER A 80 -23.41 -15.65 5.79
C SER A 80 -22.26 -14.94 6.49
N ASP A 81 -21.08 -14.85 5.87
CA ASP A 81 -19.94 -14.20 6.49
C ASP A 81 -20.15 -12.68 6.59
N PHE A 82 -20.91 -12.13 5.65
CA PHE A 82 -21.27 -10.71 5.66
C PHE A 82 -22.33 -10.36 6.74
N ASP A 83 -23.01 -11.34 7.29
CA ASP A 83 -23.98 -11.14 8.38
C ASP A 83 -23.34 -11.23 9.78
N LEU A 84 -22.04 -11.52 9.87
CA LEU A 84 -21.30 -11.46 11.13
C LEU A 84 -21.42 -10.06 11.74
N MET A 85 -21.68 -10.00 13.04
CA MET A 85 -21.77 -8.74 13.76
C MET A 85 -20.37 -8.28 14.17
N THR A 86 -20.11 -7.01 13.89
CA THR A 86 -18.95 -6.25 14.41
C THR A 86 -19.44 -5.29 15.48
N ALA A 87 -18.54 -4.55 16.13
CA ALA A 87 -18.91 -3.54 17.09
C ALA A 87 -19.76 -2.39 16.49
N ASP A 88 -19.63 -2.11 15.18
CA ASP A 88 -20.33 -1.01 14.49
C ASP A 88 -21.44 -1.49 13.55
N GLY A 89 -21.88 -2.74 13.65
CA GLY A 89 -22.96 -3.30 12.85
C GLY A 89 -22.58 -4.57 12.12
N SER A 90 -23.37 -4.98 11.11
CA SER A 90 -23.04 -6.17 10.33
C SER A 90 -21.79 -5.92 9.48
N PHE A 91 -20.96 -6.94 9.29
CA PHE A 91 -19.80 -6.87 8.43
C PHE A 91 -20.17 -6.39 7.01
N ARG A 92 -21.34 -6.76 6.50
CA ARG A 92 -21.92 -6.26 5.24
C ARG A 92 -21.98 -4.73 5.18
N SER A 93 -22.32 -4.07 6.27
CA SER A 93 -22.50 -2.61 6.29
C SER A 93 -21.19 -1.85 6.47
N VAL A 94 -20.15 -2.47 7.04
CA VAL A 94 -18.95 -1.76 7.47
C VAL A 94 -17.64 -2.29 6.87
N HIS A 95 -17.63 -3.45 6.18
CA HIS A 95 -16.39 -4.14 5.77
C HIS A 95 -15.43 -3.27 4.96
N ASN A 96 -15.94 -2.38 4.11
CA ASN A 96 -15.07 -1.48 3.33
C ASN A 96 -14.31 -0.47 4.22
N ALA A 97 -14.81 -0.17 5.42
CA ALA A 97 -14.16 0.72 6.37
C ALA A 97 -13.14 0.02 7.27
N PHE A 98 -12.96 -1.29 7.12
CA PHE A 98 -12.00 -2.08 7.90
C PHE A 98 -10.61 -1.43 7.98
N PRO A 99 -9.98 -1.01 6.85
CA PRO A 99 -8.65 -0.41 6.89
C PRO A 99 -8.62 0.92 7.65
N LEU A 100 -9.71 1.68 7.63
CA LEU A 100 -9.77 2.97 8.33
C LEU A 100 -9.61 2.77 9.84
N ASP A 101 -10.42 1.88 10.44
CA ASP A 101 -10.41 1.63 11.87
C ASP A 101 -9.17 0.87 12.32
N HIS A 102 -8.66 -0.02 11.47
CA HIS A 102 -7.39 -0.69 11.70
C HIS A 102 -6.22 0.32 11.79
N ASN A 103 -6.11 1.19 10.79
CA ASN A 103 -5.06 2.21 10.75
C ASN A 103 -5.22 3.25 11.86
N ARG A 104 -6.47 3.64 12.19
CA ARG A 104 -6.78 4.50 13.32
C ARG A 104 -6.23 3.94 14.63
N GLY A 105 -6.48 2.66 14.88
CA GLY A 105 -6.01 2.00 16.11
C GLY A 105 -4.50 2.07 16.28
N ILE A 106 -3.74 1.77 15.23
CA ILE A 106 -2.27 1.86 15.27
C ILE A 106 -1.83 3.32 15.49
N TYR A 107 -2.39 4.24 14.72
CA TYR A 107 -2.02 5.66 14.77
C TYR A 107 -2.25 6.27 16.16
N GLU A 108 -3.48 6.17 16.68
CA GLU A 108 -3.86 6.77 17.95
C GLU A 108 -3.00 6.25 19.10
N HIS A 109 -2.76 4.95 19.15
CA HIS A 109 -1.95 4.35 20.19
C HIS A 109 -0.46 4.72 20.08
N GLN A 110 0.10 4.74 18.87
CA GLN A 110 1.50 5.15 18.72
C GLN A 110 1.70 6.61 19.08
N ARG A 111 0.77 7.49 18.67
CA ARG A 111 0.79 8.91 19.04
C ARG A 111 0.62 9.12 20.55
N ALA A 112 -0.15 8.28 21.22
CA ALA A 112 -0.28 8.32 22.68
C ALA A 112 1.01 7.91 23.43
N VAL A 113 1.90 7.15 22.78
CA VAL A 113 3.21 6.81 23.36
C VAL A 113 4.21 7.97 23.22
N SER A 114 4.28 8.59 22.03
CA SER A 114 5.17 9.72 21.72
C SER A 114 4.71 10.45 20.47
N ASP A 115 4.97 11.76 20.43
CA ASP A 115 4.79 12.60 19.25
C ASP A 115 6.10 13.02 18.57
N ASP A 116 7.23 12.47 19.01
CA ASP A 116 8.57 12.77 18.48
C ASP A 116 8.74 12.32 17.02
N LYS A 117 8.02 11.25 16.62
CA LYS A 117 8.09 10.67 15.26
C LYS A 117 6.71 10.63 14.63
N ARG A 118 6.66 10.84 13.30
CA ARG A 118 5.45 10.62 12.52
C ARG A 118 5.12 9.13 12.48
N VAL A 119 3.83 8.81 12.50
CA VAL A 119 3.35 7.45 12.24
C VAL A 119 3.36 7.22 10.74
N PHE A 120 3.90 6.10 10.30
CA PHE A 120 3.86 5.67 8.92
C PHE A 120 3.29 4.25 8.83
N GLN A 121 2.26 4.11 8.03
CA GLN A 121 1.61 2.83 7.76
C GLN A 121 1.50 2.63 6.25
N MET A 122 1.90 1.46 5.76
CA MET A 122 1.65 1.03 4.40
C MET A 122 0.63 -0.10 4.44
N THR A 123 -0.54 0.13 3.88
CA THR A 123 -1.69 -0.78 3.96
C THR A 123 -2.14 -1.25 2.58
N ARG A 124 -2.57 -2.51 2.44
CA ARG A 124 -2.97 -3.07 1.14
C ARG A 124 -4.32 -2.53 0.66
N SER A 125 -5.10 -2.00 1.53
CA SER A 125 -6.44 -1.48 1.23
C SER A 125 -6.56 0.00 1.52
N GLY A 126 -7.69 0.59 1.18
CA GLY A 126 -7.93 2.00 1.40
C GLY A 126 -9.38 2.35 1.65
N TYR A 127 -9.57 3.36 2.47
CA TYR A 127 -10.86 3.98 2.71
C TYR A 127 -10.68 5.49 2.92
N LEU A 128 -11.69 6.28 2.57
CA LEU A 128 -11.64 7.74 2.73
C LEU A 128 -11.37 8.12 4.19
N GLY A 129 -10.43 9.05 4.38
CA GLY A 129 -10.02 9.51 5.71
C GLY A 129 -8.78 8.83 6.27
N GLN A 130 -8.31 7.73 5.68
CA GLN A 130 -7.12 7.01 6.20
C GLN A 130 -5.82 7.83 6.13
N GLN A 131 -5.73 8.82 5.24
CA GLN A 131 -4.58 9.73 5.17
C GLN A 131 -4.35 10.48 6.48
N HIS A 132 -5.42 10.73 7.26
CA HIS A 132 -5.32 11.31 8.61
C HIS A 132 -4.49 10.45 9.56
N TYR A 133 -4.47 9.15 9.35
CA TYR A 133 -3.77 8.18 10.18
C TYR A 133 -2.39 7.78 9.65
N GLY A 134 -1.80 8.60 8.78
CA GLY A 134 -0.46 8.34 8.23
C GLY A 134 -0.39 7.09 7.37
N ALA A 135 -1.51 6.72 6.73
CA ALA A 135 -1.61 5.53 5.92
C ALA A 135 -1.40 5.84 4.43
N LEU A 136 -0.53 5.05 3.81
CA LEU A 136 -0.28 4.96 2.38
C LEU A 136 -0.75 3.58 1.90
N SER A 137 -1.44 3.52 0.75
CA SER A 137 -1.85 2.23 0.18
C SER A 137 -0.96 1.82 -0.99
N TRP A 138 -0.88 0.49 -1.19
CA TRP A 138 -0.36 -0.04 -2.45
C TRP A 138 -1.44 -0.88 -3.15
N SER A 139 -1.25 -1.12 -4.42
CA SER A 139 -2.25 -1.77 -5.28
C SER A 139 -2.39 -3.28 -5.08
N GLY A 140 -1.71 -3.86 -4.08
CA GLY A 140 -1.75 -5.31 -3.83
C GLY A 140 -0.85 -6.12 -4.79
N ASP A 141 -1.12 -7.41 -4.87
CA ASP A 141 -0.31 -8.42 -5.53
C ASP A 141 -0.59 -8.45 -7.04
N VAL A 142 -0.09 -7.45 -7.75
CA VAL A 142 -0.34 -7.31 -9.20
C VAL A 142 0.62 -8.16 -10.04
N VAL A 143 0.16 -8.61 -11.22
CA VAL A 143 0.97 -9.41 -12.15
C VAL A 143 1.94 -8.52 -12.92
N SER A 144 3.15 -9.03 -13.16
CA SER A 144 4.15 -8.39 -14.02
C SER A 144 3.73 -8.47 -15.47
N SER A 145 3.02 -7.46 -15.97
CA SER A 145 2.64 -7.36 -17.38
C SER A 145 2.48 -5.91 -17.83
N TRP A 146 2.63 -5.66 -19.13
CA TRP A 146 2.42 -4.34 -19.74
C TRP A 146 0.99 -3.84 -19.55
N ASN A 147 0.02 -4.75 -19.65
CA ASN A 147 -1.38 -4.39 -19.45
C ASN A 147 -1.64 -3.93 -18.02
N VAL A 148 -1.06 -4.61 -17.06
CA VAL A 148 -1.18 -4.21 -15.63
C VAL A 148 -0.46 -2.89 -15.39
N LEU A 149 0.77 -2.68 -15.88
CA LEU A 149 1.46 -1.39 -15.78
C LEU A 149 0.57 -0.25 -16.27
N ARG A 150 -0.03 -0.41 -17.46
CA ARG A 150 -0.93 0.59 -18.03
C ARG A 150 -2.15 0.86 -17.15
N GLN A 151 -2.74 -0.17 -16.55
CA GLN A 151 -3.91 -0.03 -15.67
C GLN A 151 -3.56 0.61 -14.31
N GLN A 152 -2.35 0.41 -13.83
CA GLN A 152 -1.90 0.97 -12.56
C GLN A 152 -1.78 2.51 -12.58
N ILE A 153 -1.50 3.10 -13.74
CA ILE A 153 -1.39 4.56 -13.87
C ILE A 153 -2.74 5.23 -13.54
N PRO A 154 -3.83 4.97 -14.28
CA PRO A 154 -5.13 5.54 -13.95
C PRO A 154 -5.66 5.07 -12.57
N ALA A 155 -5.31 3.88 -12.10
CA ALA A 155 -5.69 3.42 -10.77
C ALA A 155 -5.13 4.36 -9.68
N GLY A 156 -3.82 4.67 -9.71
CA GLY A 156 -3.20 5.60 -8.78
C GLY A 156 -3.76 7.03 -8.90
N LEU A 157 -4.03 7.49 -10.13
CA LEU A 157 -4.62 8.80 -10.38
C LEU A 157 -6.06 8.90 -9.83
N ASN A 158 -6.87 7.87 -10.03
CA ASN A 158 -8.23 7.81 -9.48
C ASN A 158 -8.23 7.73 -7.95
N TYR A 159 -7.27 7.02 -7.37
CA TYR A 159 -7.09 6.96 -5.92
C TYR A 159 -6.86 8.35 -5.33
N THR A 160 -6.03 9.14 -6.00
CA THR A 160 -5.76 10.54 -5.65
C THR A 160 -7.03 11.41 -5.79
N LEU A 161 -7.81 11.24 -6.87
CA LEU A 161 -9.08 11.96 -7.05
C LEU A 161 -10.11 11.65 -5.97
N CYS A 162 -10.04 10.47 -5.35
CA CYS A 162 -10.84 10.12 -4.18
C CYS A 162 -10.37 10.79 -2.88
N GLY A 163 -9.35 11.64 -2.91
CA GLY A 163 -8.82 12.35 -1.74
C GLY A 163 -7.86 11.54 -0.89
N ILE A 164 -7.28 10.46 -1.43
CA ILE A 164 -6.24 9.66 -0.76
C ILE A 164 -4.90 9.93 -1.47
N PRO A 165 -4.05 10.83 -0.95
CA PRO A 165 -2.90 11.37 -1.69
C PRO A 165 -1.70 10.44 -1.78
N PHE A 166 -1.67 9.40 -0.95
CA PHE A 166 -0.52 8.50 -0.82
C PHE A 166 -0.84 7.11 -1.36
N TRP A 167 -0.23 6.80 -2.50
CA TRP A 167 -0.41 5.54 -3.21
C TRP A 167 0.90 5.06 -3.85
N ASN A 168 1.06 3.75 -3.99
CA ASN A 168 2.10 3.14 -4.79
C ASN A 168 1.69 1.78 -5.35
N THR A 169 2.55 1.17 -6.14
CA THR A 169 2.43 -0.19 -6.67
C THR A 169 3.75 -0.92 -6.48
N ASP A 170 3.72 -2.24 -6.51
CA ASP A 170 4.92 -3.06 -6.55
C ASP A 170 5.60 -2.89 -7.91
N LEU A 171 6.77 -2.24 -7.91
CA LEU A 171 7.47 -1.90 -9.16
C LEU A 171 7.94 -3.15 -9.87
N GLY A 172 7.53 -3.29 -11.14
CA GLY A 172 7.79 -4.47 -11.94
C GLY A 172 6.75 -5.58 -11.78
N GLY A 173 5.76 -5.39 -10.88
CA GLY A 173 4.74 -6.37 -10.53
C GLY A 173 5.14 -7.31 -9.41
N PHE A 174 4.17 -7.83 -8.66
CA PHE A 174 4.38 -8.77 -7.56
C PHE A 174 4.60 -10.20 -8.07
N PHE A 175 3.79 -10.65 -9.06
CA PHE A 175 3.89 -11.98 -9.65
C PHE A 175 4.56 -11.94 -11.02
N GLY A 176 5.79 -12.50 -11.11
CA GLY A 176 6.58 -12.55 -12.34
C GLY A 176 6.39 -13.81 -13.19
N TRP A 177 5.28 -14.51 -13.06
CA TRP A 177 5.05 -15.82 -13.71
C TRP A 177 5.19 -15.79 -15.22
N GLU A 178 4.75 -14.73 -15.89
CA GLU A 178 4.83 -14.57 -17.34
C GLU A 178 6.28 -14.55 -17.85
N TYR A 179 7.21 -14.25 -16.95
CA TYR A 179 8.64 -14.16 -17.22
C TYR A 179 9.44 -15.25 -16.48
N ASN A 180 8.78 -16.34 -16.04
CA ASN A 180 9.38 -17.43 -15.27
C ASN A 180 10.06 -16.98 -13.96
N ASN A 181 9.66 -15.85 -13.40
CA ASN A 181 10.28 -15.22 -12.23
C ASN A 181 11.80 -14.97 -12.41
N ASP A 182 12.21 -14.60 -13.62
CA ASP A 182 13.63 -14.47 -14.00
C ASP A 182 13.98 -13.02 -14.37
N CYS A 183 14.75 -12.35 -13.52
CA CYS A 183 15.24 -10.99 -13.72
C CYS A 183 16.26 -10.85 -14.86
N THR A 184 16.80 -11.98 -15.38
CA THR A 184 17.66 -11.97 -16.56
C THR A 184 16.88 -12.02 -17.88
N ASN A 185 15.56 -12.25 -17.81
CA ASN A 185 14.68 -12.19 -18.97
C ASN A 185 14.60 -10.76 -19.52
N VAL A 186 15.09 -10.54 -20.76
CA VAL A 186 15.18 -9.21 -21.37
C VAL A 186 13.83 -8.51 -21.47
N ALA A 187 12.75 -9.25 -21.75
CA ALA A 187 11.40 -8.67 -21.83
C ALA A 187 10.92 -8.22 -20.43
N TYR A 188 11.24 -8.97 -19.38
CA TYR A 188 10.95 -8.53 -18.00
C TYR A 188 11.80 -7.34 -17.59
N GLN A 189 13.08 -7.34 -17.97
CA GLN A 189 13.97 -6.20 -17.69
C GLN A 189 13.40 -4.90 -18.27
N GLU A 190 12.87 -4.92 -19.48
CA GLU A 190 12.27 -3.73 -20.08
C GLU A 190 11.02 -3.30 -19.30
N LEU A 191 10.08 -4.20 -19.05
CA LEU A 191 8.89 -3.92 -18.27
C LEU A 191 9.25 -3.33 -16.89
N HIS A 192 10.19 -3.97 -16.19
CA HIS A 192 10.61 -3.53 -14.86
C HIS A 192 11.24 -2.14 -14.90
N VAL A 193 12.14 -1.87 -15.85
CA VAL A 193 12.78 -0.56 -16.00
C VAL A 193 11.73 0.52 -16.29
N ARG A 194 10.73 0.27 -17.15
CA ARG A 194 9.66 1.24 -17.42
C ARG A 194 8.81 1.51 -16.18
N TRP A 195 8.45 0.46 -15.47
CA TRP A 195 7.70 0.59 -14.22
C TRP A 195 8.52 1.34 -13.15
N PHE A 196 9.81 1.06 -13.09
CA PHE A 196 10.75 1.71 -12.19
C PHE A 196 10.93 3.20 -12.50
N GLN A 197 10.97 3.56 -13.79
CA GLN A 197 10.97 4.96 -14.24
C GLN A 197 9.72 5.70 -13.76
N TRP A 198 8.56 5.10 -13.92
CA TRP A 198 7.32 5.66 -13.41
C TRP A 198 7.33 5.77 -11.88
N GLY A 199 7.82 4.76 -11.18
CA GLY A 199 7.96 4.73 -9.72
C GLY A 199 8.76 5.90 -9.14
N CYS A 200 9.68 6.47 -9.92
CA CYS A 200 10.44 7.66 -9.53
C CYS A 200 9.53 8.88 -9.22
N PHE A 201 8.35 8.92 -9.81
CA PHE A 201 7.38 10.02 -9.71
C PHE A 201 6.10 9.59 -8.99
N MET A 202 6.23 8.70 -8.02
CA MET A 202 5.18 8.31 -7.07
C MET A 202 5.49 8.83 -5.66
N PRO A 203 4.50 8.94 -4.77
CA PRO A 203 4.74 9.26 -3.36
C PRO A 203 5.75 8.31 -2.71
N LEU A 204 5.59 7.01 -2.87
CA LEU A 204 6.53 5.99 -2.41
C LEU A 204 7.07 5.18 -3.60
N MET A 205 8.40 5.08 -3.69
CA MET A 205 9.09 4.24 -4.66
C MET A 205 9.55 2.97 -3.95
N ARG A 206 9.02 1.81 -4.34
CA ARG A 206 9.29 0.54 -3.65
C ARG A 206 9.37 -0.63 -4.62
N ASN A 207 10.49 -1.38 -4.60
CA ASN A 207 10.56 -2.71 -5.18
C ASN A 207 9.95 -3.72 -4.21
N HIS A 208 9.12 -4.62 -4.74
CA HIS A 208 8.58 -5.75 -4.01
C HIS A 208 8.03 -6.79 -4.98
N CYS A 209 8.20 -8.08 -4.65
CA CYS A 209 7.70 -9.19 -5.45
C CYS A 209 7.53 -10.46 -4.60
N SER A 210 6.84 -11.45 -5.17
CA SER A 210 6.66 -12.76 -4.55
C SER A 210 7.91 -13.62 -4.68
N SER A 211 8.15 -14.49 -3.67
CA SER A 211 9.10 -15.59 -3.81
C SER A 211 8.62 -16.59 -4.91
N PRO A 212 9.50 -17.19 -5.72
CA PRO A 212 10.97 -17.13 -5.63
C PRO A 212 11.61 -15.97 -6.41
N MET A 213 10.80 -15.13 -7.08
CA MET A 213 11.34 -13.94 -7.74
C MET A 213 11.83 -12.96 -6.67
N MET A 214 12.99 -12.42 -6.90
CA MET A 214 13.53 -11.28 -6.18
C MET A 214 13.84 -10.23 -7.23
N ASN A 215 13.58 -8.96 -6.94
CA ASN A 215 13.74 -7.88 -7.92
C ASN A 215 14.67 -6.76 -7.44
N GLU A 216 15.66 -7.11 -6.63
CA GLU A 216 16.75 -6.22 -6.28
C GLU A 216 17.56 -5.85 -7.53
N ILE A 217 18.08 -4.63 -7.54
CA ILE A 217 18.78 -4.06 -8.71
C ILE A 217 19.94 -4.94 -9.23
N ASP A 218 20.68 -5.61 -8.35
CA ASP A 218 21.82 -6.47 -8.68
C ASP A 218 21.41 -7.79 -9.37
N LEU A 219 20.13 -8.17 -9.31
CA LEU A 219 19.61 -9.32 -10.04
C LEU A 219 19.32 -9.01 -11.51
N PHE A 220 19.28 -7.74 -11.88
CA PHE A 220 19.14 -7.28 -13.27
C PHE A 220 20.48 -7.09 -13.99
N GLY A 221 21.57 -7.54 -13.37
CA GLY A 221 22.92 -7.44 -13.90
C GLY A 221 23.87 -6.67 -12.97
N LYS A 222 24.91 -6.11 -13.55
CA LYS A 222 25.96 -5.36 -12.86
C LYS A 222 26.24 -4.04 -13.58
N GLU A 223 27.10 -3.23 -13.02
CA GLU A 223 27.56 -1.99 -13.66
C GLU A 223 28.06 -2.24 -15.09
N GLY A 224 27.50 -1.52 -16.04
CA GLY A 224 27.69 -1.67 -17.48
C GLY A 224 26.56 -2.44 -18.18
N ASP A 225 25.74 -3.21 -17.46
CA ASP A 225 24.55 -3.84 -18.02
C ASP A 225 23.38 -2.84 -18.07
N TRP A 226 22.68 -2.82 -19.18
CA TRP A 226 21.73 -1.74 -19.48
C TRP A 226 20.60 -1.59 -18.44
N ALA A 227 20.05 -2.71 -17.95
CA ALA A 227 18.93 -2.68 -17.01
C ALA A 227 19.39 -2.23 -15.61
N TYR A 228 20.55 -2.69 -15.16
CA TYR A 228 21.18 -2.23 -13.92
C TYR A 228 21.48 -0.73 -13.98
N ASP A 229 22.17 -0.28 -15.04
CA ASP A 229 22.55 1.13 -15.19
C ASP A 229 21.33 2.06 -15.30
N ALA A 230 20.26 1.59 -15.98
CA ALA A 230 19.01 2.35 -16.06
C ALA A 230 18.39 2.54 -14.67
N GLN A 231 18.25 1.47 -13.89
CA GLN A 231 17.70 1.53 -12.53
C GLN A 231 18.56 2.40 -11.60
N LYS A 232 19.88 2.26 -11.66
CA LYS A 232 20.82 3.09 -10.88
C LYS A 232 20.59 4.58 -11.16
N ARG A 233 20.50 5.00 -12.44
CA ARG A 233 20.24 6.40 -12.81
C ARG A 233 18.89 6.89 -12.31
N ILE A 234 17.87 6.03 -12.30
CA ILE A 234 16.54 6.38 -11.79
C ILE A 234 16.59 6.59 -10.27
N ILE A 235 17.30 5.72 -9.53
CA ILE A 235 17.52 5.89 -8.09
C ILE A 235 18.24 7.21 -7.81
N GLU A 236 19.32 7.50 -8.54
CA GLU A 236 20.06 8.75 -8.41
C GLU A 236 19.18 9.98 -8.70
N LEU A 237 18.29 9.90 -9.70
CA LEU A 237 17.30 10.93 -9.97
C LEU A 237 16.33 11.09 -8.81
N ARG A 238 15.78 9.98 -8.27
CA ARG A 238 14.88 9.99 -7.11
C ARG A 238 15.51 10.68 -5.91
N TYR A 239 16.79 10.37 -5.61
CA TYR A 239 17.50 11.03 -4.52
C TYR A 239 17.68 12.54 -4.76
N ARG A 240 17.95 12.97 -5.97
CA ARG A 240 18.01 14.42 -6.32
C ARG A 240 16.65 15.09 -6.18
N LEU A 241 15.55 14.37 -6.42
CA LEU A 241 14.19 14.87 -6.28
C LEU A 241 13.68 14.87 -4.83
N LEU A 242 14.38 14.26 -3.86
CA LEU A 242 13.90 14.18 -2.47
C LEU A 242 13.50 15.53 -1.86
N PRO A 243 14.24 16.64 -2.04
CA PRO A 243 13.81 17.92 -1.50
C PRO A 243 12.49 18.41 -2.12
N TYR A 244 12.28 18.18 -3.42
CA TYR A 244 11.03 18.49 -4.09
C TYR A 244 9.88 17.62 -3.59
N ILE A 245 10.10 16.32 -3.48
CA ILE A 245 9.11 15.34 -2.98
C ILE A 245 8.72 15.66 -1.54
N TYR A 246 9.68 16.00 -0.70
CA TYR A 246 9.41 16.40 0.69
C TYR A 246 8.59 17.70 0.76
N SER A 247 8.83 18.64 -0.16
CA SER A 247 8.01 19.85 -0.26
C SER A 247 6.57 19.54 -0.73
N LEU A 248 6.40 18.56 -1.62
CA LEU A 248 5.07 18.10 -2.03
C LEU A 248 4.34 17.41 -0.87
N ASP A 249 5.06 16.62 -0.05
CA ASP A 249 4.51 16.03 1.16
C ASP A 249 4.04 17.10 2.15
N GLY A 250 4.83 18.17 2.30
CA GLY A 250 4.43 19.35 3.07
C GLY A 250 3.14 19.99 2.55
N ALA A 251 2.99 20.14 1.24
CA ALA A 251 1.76 20.67 0.64
C ALA A 251 0.56 19.73 0.83
N VAL A 252 0.75 18.40 0.83
CA VAL A 252 -0.32 17.45 1.16
C VAL A 252 -0.84 17.69 2.58
N VAL A 253 0.07 17.88 3.54
CA VAL A 253 -0.29 18.01 4.96
C VAL A 253 -0.83 19.40 5.32
N GLN A 254 -0.33 20.45 4.67
CA GLN A 254 -0.61 21.84 5.06
C GLN A 254 -1.63 22.53 4.15
N GLU A 255 -1.81 22.05 2.92
CA GLU A 255 -2.62 22.69 1.88
C GLU A 255 -3.68 21.73 1.30
N ASP A 256 -3.88 20.54 1.89
CA ASP A 256 -4.76 19.48 1.39
C ASP A 256 -4.46 19.11 -0.08
N GLY A 257 -3.18 19.18 -0.47
CA GLY A 257 -2.70 18.92 -1.81
C GLY A 257 -2.60 17.43 -2.15
N THR A 258 -2.10 17.15 -3.35
CA THR A 258 -1.73 15.79 -3.74
C THR A 258 -0.50 15.81 -4.64
N MET A 259 0.32 14.75 -4.55
CA MET A 259 1.55 14.64 -5.33
C MET A 259 1.29 14.24 -6.77
N MET A 260 0.50 13.19 -6.99
CA MET A 260 0.09 12.72 -8.32
C MET A 260 -1.23 13.40 -8.69
N ARG A 261 -1.18 14.29 -9.67
CA ARG A 261 -2.30 15.15 -10.05
C ARG A 261 -2.78 14.79 -11.46
N PRO A 262 -3.89 14.07 -11.62
CA PRO A 262 -4.49 13.86 -12.93
C PRO A 262 -4.66 15.20 -13.65
N LEU A 263 -4.47 15.22 -14.96
CA LEU A 263 -4.48 16.48 -15.73
C LEU A 263 -5.80 17.24 -15.59
N VAL A 264 -6.89 16.54 -15.32
CA VAL A 264 -8.22 17.16 -15.05
C VAL A 264 -8.19 18.14 -13.87
N MET A 265 -7.30 17.96 -12.89
CA MET A 265 -7.20 18.86 -11.73
C MET A 265 -6.65 20.23 -12.10
N ASP A 266 -5.69 20.28 -13.02
CA ASP A 266 -4.98 21.50 -13.39
C ASP A 266 -5.47 22.08 -14.74
N PHE A 267 -6.05 21.24 -15.62
CA PHE A 267 -6.45 21.57 -16.99
C PHE A 267 -7.91 21.22 -17.27
N ALA A 268 -8.82 21.46 -16.33
CA ALA A 268 -10.23 21.08 -16.41
C ALA A 268 -10.99 21.61 -17.63
N ASN A 269 -10.51 22.68 -18.25
CA ASN A 269 -11.11 23.29 -19.46
C ASN A 269 -10.54 22.74 -20.77
N ASP A 270 -9.50 21.93 -20.73
CA ASP A 270 -8.91 21.32 -21.91
C ASP A 270 -9.52 19.91 -22.13
N ARG A 271 -10.34 19.82 -23.20
CA ARG A 271 -11.02 18.58 -23.53
C ARG A 271 -10.10 17.40 -23.88
N LYS A 272 -8.86 17.67 -24.29
CA LYS A 272 -7.88 16.61 -24.53
C LYS A 272 -7.26 16.17 -23.20
N ALA A 273 -6.83 17.11 -22.38
CA ALA A 273 -6.20 16.81 -21.09
C ALA A 273 -7.10 16.00 -20.15
N ILE A 274 -8.40 16.30 -20.09
CA ILE A 274 -9.33 15.57 -19.20
C ILE A 274 -9.60 14.13 -19.59
N LEU A 275 -9.23 13.72 -20.82
CA LEU A 275 -9.39 12.36 -21.32
C LEU A 275 -8.12 11.51 -21.24
N LEU A 276 -6.99 12.15 -20.87
CA LEU A 276 -5.71 11.44 -20.71
C LEU A 276 -5.67 10.74 -19.34
N ASP A 277 -5.47 9.44 -19.37
CA ASP A 277 -5.42 8.57 -18.20
C ASP A 277 -4.01 8.00 -17.94
N ASP A 278 -3.04 8.32 -18.78
CA ASP A 278 -1.67 7.85 -18.75
C ASP A 278 -0.62 8.97 -18.56
N GLU A 279 -1.08 10.21 -18.35
CA GLU A 279 -0.23 11.36 -18.06
C GLU A 279 -0.75 12.12 -16.82
N TYR A 280 0.15 12.70 -16.04
CA TYR A 280 -0.21 13.48 -14.87
C TYR A 280 0.86 14.49 -14.47
N MET A 281 0.48 15.47 -13.65
CA MET A 281 1.42 16.38 -13.01
C MET A 281 1.92 15.75 -11.69
N PHE A 282 3.24 15.68 -11.51
CA PHE A 282 3.85 15.37 -10.22
C PHE A 282 4.16 16.68 -9.50
N GLY A 283 3.31 17.02 -8.54
CA GLY A 283 3.19 18.39 -8.05
C GLY A 283 2.69 19.33 -9.14
N LYS A 284 3.11 20.59 -9.11
CA LYS A 284 2.67 21.62 -10.07
C LYS A 284 3.66 21.85 -11.22
N ASN A 285 4.83 21.21 -11.20
CA ASN A 285 5.96 21.62 -12.04
C ASN A 285 6.52 20.51 -12.97
N ILE A 286 6.16 19.24 -12.77
CA ILE A 286 6.68 18.13 -13.56
C ILE A 286 5.52 17.40 -14.22
N LEU A 287 5.47 17.42 -15.57
CA LEU A 287 4.59 16.54 -16.33
C LEU A 287 5.26 15.17 -16.46
N VAL A 288 4.54 14.13 -16.09
CA VAL A 288 5.00 12.73 -16.17
C VAL A 288 4.19 12.02 -17.25
N CYS A 289 4.90 11.45 -18.22
CA CYS A 289 4.34 10.70 -19.33
C CYS A 289 4.97 9.30 -19.32
N PRO A 290 4.42 8.35 -18.58
CA PRO A 290 4.92 6.98 -18.54
C PRO A 290 4.87 6.31 -19.91
N VAL A 291 5.86 5.45 -20.20
CA VAL A 291 6.01 4.75 -21.48
C VAL A 291 5.70 3.27 -21.33
#